data_d4dd559165f0e0e36e26bc6ea020954b
#
_entry.id   d4dd559165f0e0e36e26bc6ea020954b
#
_cell.length_a   1.000
_cell.length_b   1.000
_cell.length_c   1.000
_cell.angle_alpha   90.00
_cell.angle_beta   90.00
_cell.angle_gamma   90.00
#
_symmetry.space_group_name_H-M   'P 1'
#
loop_
_entity.id
_entity.type
_entity.pdbx_description
1 polymer ?
#
loop_
_entity_poly.entity_id
_entity_poly.type
_entity_poly.pdbx_seq_one_letter_code
_entity_poly.pdbx_strand_id
1 'polypeptide(L)'
;MGQALNIALLPGDGIGPEVMDVAEAVLDLLIQRYRLPLEHTRFDWPSHAWHQSHGEMMPSDGVAQLREFDAMLLGALGDPGPLEDPSRFVLSDSVSLAPLLALRKQLDLWACERPARWLPGSPQYLADPRAREVDMLVIRENSEGEYSGQGGRLAPGTAQEVATQVEVFTARATERLIRHAFQRARQRATQREMPRQFKDDKHAQVCLITKRNAQPFWGDLYTDTFHRIAAEFPDVDIHHELVDAACMKFVQCPWRFDVVVASNLHGDILTDLAAVLCGGPGLAPSANLNPNEPALPALFEPVHGSAPDIAGQNLADPRATLMSLAMLLDNLAHHHPAIGSAAQHLHDLIQADLAREADGEAFSGTRETGQRLCQWLAA
;
A
#
# COMPACT_ATOMS: atom_id res chain seq x y z
N MET A 1 -26.75 20.23 -5.46
CA MET A 1 -25.45 19.94 -4.86
C MET A 1 -25.48 18.45 -4.58
N GLY A 2 -24.50 17.68 -5.08
CA GLY A 2 -24.39 16.25 -4.72
C GLY A 2 -24.14 16.10 -3.22
N GLN A 3 -24.43 14.92 -2.68
CA GLN A 3 -24.08 14.58 -1.31
C GLN A 3 -22.55 14.64 -1.14
N ALA A 4 -22.05 15.16 -0.01
CA ALA A 4 -20.63 15.14 0.28
C ALA A 4 -20.17 13.68 0.41
N LEU A 5 -18.95 13.39 -0.06
CA LEU A 5 -18.31 12.09 0.13
C LEU A 5 -17.63 12.05 1.50
N ASN A 6 -17.77 10.95 2.20
CA ASN A 6 -17.29 10.78 3.56
C ASN A 6 -16.00 9.94 3.61
N ILE A 7 -14.97 10.43 4.27
CA ILE A 7 -13.70 9.75 4.47
C ILE A 7 -13.56 9.34 5.93
N ALA A 8 -13.28 8.06 6.20
CA ALA A 8 -12.92 7.60 7.53
C ALA A 8 -11.42 7.73 7.76
N LEU A 9 -11.01 8.45 8.81
CA LEU A 9 -9.62 8.55 9.24
C LEU A 9 -9.39 7.62 10.42
N LEU A 10 -8.47 6.68 10.26
CA LEU A 10 -8.15 5.60 11.20
C LEU A 10 -6.68 5.74 11.63
N PRO A 11 -6.37 6.52 12.67
CA PRO A 11 -4.98 6.77 13.07
C PRO A 11 -4.20 5.49 13.42
N GLY A 12 -4.81 4.59 14.17
CA GLY A 12 -4.19 3.33 14.61
C GLY A 12 -3.18 3.49 15.73
N ASP A 13 -2.02 2.84 15.58
CA ASP A 13 -1.01 2.67 16.63
C ASP A 13 0.35 3.29 16.26
N GLY A 14 1.23 3.41 17.26
CA GLY A 14 2.61 3.81 17.08
C GLY A 14 2.76 5.20 16.46
N ILE A 15 3.42 5.27 15.29
CA ILE A 15 3.55 6.51 14.50
C ILE A 15 2.26 6.93 13.80
N GLY A 16 1.27 6.01 13.70
CA GLY A 16 0.03 6.26 12.96
C GLY A 16 -0.70 7.54 13.37
N PRO A 17 -0.91 7.85 14.67
CA PRO A 17 -1.54 9.10 15.08
C PRO A 17 -0.80 10.35 14.62
N GLU A 18 0.53 10.41 14.71
CA GLU A 18 1.31 11.59 14.34
C GLU A 18 1.37 11.84 12.82
N VAL A 19 1.43 10.79 12.00
CA VAL A 19 1.39 10.96 10.55
C VAL A 19 -0.04 11.26 10.06
N MET A 20 -1.07 10.76 10.78
CA MET A 20 -2.47 11.07 10.50
C MET A 20 -2.80 12.53 10.83
N ASP A 21 -2.25 13.08 11.93
CA ASP A 21 -2.45 14.50 12.27
C ASP A 21 -1.98 15.42 11.15
N VAL A 22 -0.87 15.06 10.49
CA VAL A 22 -0.39 15.79 9.30
C VAL A 22 -1.32 15.61 8.10
N ALA A 23 -1.75 14.38 7.84
CA ALA A 23 -2.63 14.10 6.71
C ALA A 23 -4.00 14.78 6.85
N GLU A 24 -4.58 14.78 8.04
CA GLU A 24 -5.84 15.45 8.36
C GLU A 24 -5.74 16.96 8.16
N ALA A 25 -4.68 17.61 8.69
CA ALA A 25 -4.46 19.03 8.49
C ALA A 25 -4.29 19.42 7.02
N VAL A 26 -3.61 18.61 6.24
CA VAL A 26 -3.45 18.81 4.79
C VAL A 26 -4.79 18.60 4.07
N LEU A 27 -5.55 17.57 4.43
CA LEU A 27 -6.88 17.30 3.85
C LEU A 27 -7.85 18.47 4.09
N ASP A 28 -7.90 19.01 5.30
CA ASP A 28 -8.73 20.17 5.66
C ASP A 28 -8.43 21.38 4.77
N LEU A 29 -7.15 21.68 4.57
CA LEU A 29 -6.74 22.78 3.69
C LEU A 29 -7.08 22.51 2.22
N LEU A 30 -6.96 21.28 1.74
CA LEU A 30 -7.37 20.91 0.39
C LEU A 30 -8.89 21.07 0.22
N ILE A 31 -9.68 20.60 1.19
CA ILE A 31 -11.14 20.75 1.19
C ILE A 31 -11.50 22.24 1.11
N GLN A 32 -10.88 23.07 1.93
CA GLN A 32 -11.15 24.51 1.97
C GLN A 32 -10.70 25.20 0.67
N ARG A 33 -9.47 24.97 0.21
CA ARG A 33 -8.87 25.63 -0.96
C ARG A 33 -9.63 25.30 -2.25
N TYR A 34 -9.98 24.04 -2.45
CA TYR A 34 -10.64 23.56 -3.66
C TYR A 34 -12.17 23.48 -3.53
N ARG A 35 -12.71 23.79 -2.33
CA ARG A 35 -14.15 23.66 -2.01
C ARG A 35 -14.65 22.26 -2.34
N LEU A 36 -13.88 21.25 -1.91
CA LEU A 36 -14.20 19.87 -2.23
C LEU A 36 -15.51 19.44 -1.55
N PRO A 37 -16.32 18.62 -2.21
CA PRO A 37 -17.50 18.03 -1.61
C PRO A 37 -17.08 16.80 -0.76
N LEU A 38 -16.18 17.00 0.19
CA LEU A 38 -15.63 15.97 1.07
C LEU A 38 -15.86 16.36 2.53
N GLU A 39 -16.20 15.37 3.33
CA GLU A 39 -16.23 15.42 4.79
C GLU A 39 -15.40 14.26 5.32
N HIS A 40 -14.90 14.36 6.55
CA HIS A 40 -14.19 13.25 7.16
C HIS A 40 -14.59 13.05 8.62
N THR A 41 -14.44 11.81 9.09
CA THR A 41 -14.65 11.42 10.47
C THR A 41 -13.42 10.71 10.98
N ARG A 42 -12.86 11.18 12.08
CA ARG A 42 -11.73 10.53 12.76
C ARG A 42 -12.24 9.57 13.81
N PHE A 43 -11.75 8.34 13.77
CA PHE A 43 -12.05 7.29 14.73
C PHE A 43 -10.89 7.11 15.72
N ASP A 44 -11.19 6.67 16.93
CA ASP A 44 -10.20 6.27 17.95
C ASP A 44 -9.90 4.75 17.91
N TRP A 45 -10.49 4.08 16.97
CA TRP A 45 -10.28 2.67 16.62
C TRP A 45 -10.05 2.51 15.08
N PRO A 46 -9.44 1.42 14.64
CA PRO A 46 -8.80 0.35 15.42
C PRO A 46 -7.52 0.84 16.11
N SER A 47 -7.31 0.46 17.36
CA SER A 47 -6.09 0.82 18.09
C SER A 47 -5.89 -0.02 19.35
N HIS A 48 -4.64 -0.10 19.82
CA HIS A 48 -4.29 -0.68 21.11
C HIS A 48 -4.98 0.04 22.29
N ALA A 49 -5.09 1.37 22.22
CA ALA A 49 -5.78 2.15 23.25
C ALA A 49 -7.26 1.77 23.36
N TRP A 50 -7.91 1.53 22.23
CA TRP A 50 -9.27 1.01 22.19
C TRP A 50 -9.33 -0.39 22.78
N HIS A 51 -8.38 -1.28 22.41
CA HIS A 51 -8.30 -2.63 22.96
C HIS A 51 -8.14 -2.63 24.48
N GLN A 52 -7.32 -1.77 25.05
CA GLN A 52 -7.18 -1.67 26.49
C GLN A 52 -8.49 -1.32 27.20
N SER A 53 -9.35 -0.53 26.58
CA SER A 53 -10.60 -0.06 27.16
C SER A 53 -11.79 -1.00 26.92
N HIS A 54 -11.77 -1.74 25.80
CA HIS A 54 -12.95 -2.50 25.32
C HIS A 54 -12.67 -4.01 25.16
N GLY A 55 -11.39 -4.45 25.20
CA GLY A 55 -11.02 -5.86 25.01
C GLY A 55 -10.98 -6.33 23.55
N GLU A 56 -11.22 -5.43 22.59
CA GLU A 56 -11.18 -5.68 21.15
C GLU A 56 -10.54 -4.48 20.43
N MET A 57 -9.89 -4.71 19.29
CA MET A 57 -9.18 -3.66 18.55
C MET A 57 -10.11 -2.66 17.86
N MET A 58 -11.34 -3.05 17.57
CA MET A 58 -12.42 -2.21 17.01
C MET A 58 -13.78 -2.80 17.42
N PRO A 59 -14.87 -2.02 17.36
CA PRO A 59 -16.23 -2.54 17.61
C PRO A 59 -16.54 -3.74 16.71
N SER A 60 -17.33 -4.69 17.24
CA SER A 60 -17.73 -5.90 16.50
C SER A 60 -18.50 -5.60 15.20
N ASP A 61 -19.15 -4.45 15.10
CA ASP A 61 -19.81 -3.90 13.90
C ASP A 61 -18.96 -2.86 13.15
N GLY A 62 -17.68 -2.68 13.53
CA GLY A 62 -16.81 -1.65 12.98
C GLY A 62 -16.66 -1.71 11.45
N VAL A 63 -16.58 -2.91 10.86
CA VAL A 63 -16.56 -3.05 9.39
C VAL A 63 -17.88 -2.59 8.76
N ALA A 64 -19.02 -2.85 9.42
CA ALA A 64 -20.31 -2.39 8.93
C ALA A 64 -20.44 -0.86 9.01
N GLN A 65 -19.92 -0.24 10.07
CA GLN A 65 -19.87 1.21 10.19
C GLN A 65 -18.98 1.82 9.07
N LEU A 66 -17.79 1.27 8.84
CA LEU A 66 -16.85 1.77 7.82
C LEU A 66 -17.37 1.54 6.38
N ARG A 67 -18.24 0.58 6.16
CA ARG A 67 -18.88 0.35 4.85
C ARG A 67 -19.73 1.52 4.36
N GLU A 68 -20.20 2.37 5.27
CA GLU A 68 -21.03 3.55 4.97
C GLU A 68 -20.19 4.76 4.48
N PHE A 69 -18.87 4.66 4.50
CA PHE A 69 -17.96 5.67 4.01
C PHE A 69 -17.62 5.44 2.54
N ASP A 70 -17.12 6.49 1.86
CA ASP A 70 -16.67 6.41 0.47
C ASP A 70 -15.20 5.96 0.35
N ALA A 71 -14.38 6.25 1.36
CA ALA A 71 -12.99 5.81 1.45
C ALA A 71 -12.49 5.81 2.90
N MET A 72 -11.40 5.08 3.13
CA MET A 72 -10.72 5.01 4.43
C MET A 72 -9.24 5.36 4.27
N LEU A 73 -8.70 6.16 5.18
CA LEU A 73 -7.26 6.40 5.33
C LEU A 73 -6.81 5.83 6.67
N LEU A 74 -5.87 4.88 6.65
CA LEU A 74 -5.29 4.26 7.83
C LEU A 74 -3.87 4.76 8.03
N GLY A 75 -3.51 5.12 9.26
CA GLY A 75 -2.16 5.52 9.64
C GLY A 75 -1.22 4.32 9.77
N ALA A 76 -1.38 3.54 10.82
CA ALA A 76 -0.63 2.29 11.01
C ALA A 76 -1.31 1.39 12.04
N LEU A 77 -1.10 0.09 11.94
CA LEU A 77 -1.48 -0.88 12.97
C LEU A 77 -0.30 -1.77 13.33
N GLY A 78 -0.26 -2.23 14.57
CA GLY A 78 0.76 -3.14 15.07
C GLY A 78 0.91 -3.02 16.58
N ASP A 79 1.70 -3.93 17.16
CA ASP A 79 2.02 -3.86 18.58
C ASP A 79 2.77 -2.55 18.91
N PRO A 80 2.35 -1.76 19.89
CA PRO A 80 2.97 -0.47 20.22
C PRO A 80 4.27 -0.59 21.02
N GLY A 81 4.68 -1.80 21.40
CA GLY A 81 5.87 -2.00 22.24
C GLY A 81 7.20 -1.94 21.46
N PRO A 82 8.35 -1.62 22.11
CA PRO A 82 9.65 -1.54 21.46
C PRO A 82 10.21 -2.90 21.05
N LEU A 83 10.94 -2.98 19.94
CA LEU A 83 11.41 -4.23 19.32
C LEU A 83 12.45 -5.02 20.13
N GLU A 84 13.22 -4.37 20.98
CA GLU A 84 14.33 -4.97 21.72
C GLU A 84 13.88 -5.74 22.97
N ASP A 85 12.64 -5.55 23.41
CA ASP A 85 12.10 -6.24 24.59
C ASP A 85 11.11 -7.34 24.17
N PRO A 86 11.44 -8.62 24.27
CA PRO A 86 10.53 -9.71 23.95
C PRO A 86 9.24 -9.72 24.80
N SER A 87 9.26 -9.12 25.99
CA SER A 87 8.08 -8.99 26.85
C SER A 87 7.13 -7.86 26.39
N ARG A 88 7.55 -7.04 25.45
CA ARG A 88 6.83 -5.92 24.90
C ARG A 88 5.58 -6.26 24.09
N PHE A 89 5.51 -7.48 23.56
CA PHE A 89 4.33 -7.92 22.81
C PHE A 89 3.12 -8.01 23.74
N VAL A 90 2.53 -6.87 23.99
CA VAL A 90 1.29 -6.77 24.76
C VAL A 90 0.14 -7.42 24.00
N LEU A 91 0.17 -7.31 22.67
CA LEU A 91 -0.75 -7.96 21.76
C LEU A 91 0.02 -8.84 20.77
N SER A 92 -0.52 -10.03 20.47
CA SER A 92 -0.01 -10.83 19.35
C SER A 92 -0.40 -10.18 18.02
N ASP A 93 0.39 -10.43 16.96
CA ASP A 93 0.08 -9.96 15.61
C ASP A 93 -1.32 -10.37 15.15
N SER A 94 -1.78 -11.56 15.57
CA SER A 94 -3.12 -12.06 15.27
C SER A 94 -4.26 -11.21 15.89
N VAL A 95 -3.96 -10.40 16.89
CA VAL A 95 -4.89 -9.46 17.52
C VAL A 95 -4.69 -8.07 16.96
N SER A 96 -3.46 -7.56 16.94
CA SER A 96 -3.17 -6.19 16.52
C SER A 96 -3.48 -5.93 15.04
N LEU A 97 -3.30 -6.93 14.17
CA LEU A 97 -3.58 -6.85 12.73
C LEU A 97 -4.98 -7.36 12.34
N ALA A 98 -5.74 -7.93 13.28
CA ALA A 98 -7.08 -8.46 13.01
C ALA A 98 -8.02 -7.46 12.31
N PRO A 99 -8.07 -6.16 12.69
CA PRO A 99 -8.92 -5.18 12.03
C PRO A 99 -8.61 -5.02 10.54
N LEU A 100 -7.33 -4.90 10.19
CA LEU A 100 -6.89 -4.74 8.80
C LEU A 100 -7.28 -5.96 7.95
N LEU A 101 -7.04 -7.16 8.47
CA LEU A 101 -7.42 -8.40 7.79
C LEU A 101 -8.95 -8.55 7.65
N ALA A 102 -9.70 -8.11 8.67
CA ALA A 102 -11.17 -8.10 8.62
C ALA A 102 -11.70 -7.13 7.55
N LEU A 103 -11.15 -5.91 7.47
CA LEU A 103 -11.51 -4.92 6.44
C LEU A 103 -11.23 -5.45 5.04
N ARG A 104 -10.02 -5.95 4.79
CA ARG A 104 -9.62 -6.51 3.48
C ARG A 104 -10.54 -7.64 3.04
N LYS A 105 -10.90 -8.54 3.97
CA LYS A 105 -11.71 -9.71 3.68
C LYS A 105 -13.20 -9.39 3.54
N GLN A 106 -13.79 -8.63 4.49
CA GLN A 106 -15.23 -8.40 4.52
C GLN A 106 -15.70 -7.34 3.51
N LEU A 107 -14.81 -6.43 3.08
CA LEU A 107 -15.05 -5.49 1.99
C LEU A 107 -14.53 -6.01 0.65
N ASP A 108 -14.03 -7.26 0.61
CA ASP A 108 -13.41 -7.90 -0.57
C ASP A 108 -12.40 -6.98 -1.26
N LEU A 109 -11.51 -6.34 -0.50
CA LEU A 109 -10.44 -5.47 -1.01
C LEU A 109 -9.28 -6.33 -1.53
N TRP A 110 -9.50 -7.00 -2.65
CA TRP A 110 -8.63 -8.07 -3.14
C TRP A 110 -7.40 -7.59 -3.91
N ALA A 111 -7.38 -6.37 -4.41
CA ALA A 111 -6.24 -5.79 -5.11
C ALA A 111 -5.52 -4.80 -4.19
N CYS A 112 -4.29 -5.14 -3.77
CA CYS A 112 -3.43 -4.18 -3.11
C CYS A 112 -2.46 -3.60 -4.15
N GLU A 113 -2.58 -2.31 -4.43
CA GLU A 113 -1.70 -1.56 -5.33
C GLU A 113 -0.65 -0.82 -4.51
N ARG A 114 0.62 -1.13 -4.75
CA ARG A 114 1.77 -0.49 -4.10
C ARG A 114 2.69 0.10 -5.17
N PRO A 115 2.57 1.38 -5.51
CA PRO A 115 3.48 2.04 -6.41
C PRO A 115 4.84 2.23 -5.74
N ALA A 116 5.90 1.97 -6.49
CA ALA A 116 7.27 2.23 -6.07
C ALA A 116 7.95 3.07 -7.16
N ARG A 117 8.07 4.36 -6.88
CA ARG A 117 8.68 5.35 -7.77
C ARG A 117 9.74 6.14 -7.03
N TRP A 118 10.96 6.15 -7.57
CA TRP A 118 11.98 7.06 -7.06
C TRP A 118 11.63 8.50 -7.42
N LEU A 119 11.66 9.39 -6.43
CA LEU A 119 11.39 10.83 -6.61
C LEU A 119 12.67 11.64 -6.36
N PRO A 120 12.90 12.76 -7.06
CA PRO A 120 14.01 13.65 -6.79
C PRO A 120 14.03 14.07 -5.31
N GLY A 121 15.16 13.87 -4.65
CA GLY A 121 15.32 14.08 -3.20
C GLY A 121 15.22 12.80 -2.37
N SER A 122 14.60 11.75 -2.89
CA SER A 122 14.58 10.46 -2.19
C SER A 122 15.98 9.89 -2.01
N PRO A 123 16.29 9.27 -0.86
CA PRO A 123 17.52 8.51 -0.68
C PRO A 123 17.75 7.49 -1.81
N GLN A 124 18.99 7.41 -2.29
CA GLN A 124 19.37 6.44 -3.30
C GLN A 124 20.33 5.41 -2.69
N TYR A 125 19.88 4.16 -2.59
CA TYR A 125 20.67 3.07 -2.00
C TYR A 125 21.50 2.29 -3.02
N LEU A 126 21.12 2.33 -4.30
CA LEU A 126 21.88 1.69 -5.37
C LEU A 126 22.84 2.68 -6.03
N ALA A 127 24.07 2.24 -6.27
CA ALA A 127 25.09 3.07 -6.91
C ALA A 127 24.83 3.34 -8.40
N ASP A 128 24.05 2.48 -9.07
CA ASP A 128 23.71 2.66 -10.49
C ASP A 128 22.77 3.87 -10.66
N PRO A 129 23.14 4.87 -11.49
CA PRO A 129 22.31 6.06 -11.69
C PRO A 129 20.91 5.74 -12.26
N ARG A 130 20.74 4.62 -12.95
CA ARG A 130 19.43 4.17 -13.45
C ARG A 130 18.46 3.78 -12.33
N ALA A 131 18.92 3.64 -11.09
CA ALA A 131 18.03 3.47 -9.94
C ALA A 131 17.01 4.63 -9.80
N ARG A 132 17.33 5.81 -10.34
CA ARG A 132 16.43 6.97 -10.41
C ARG A 132 15.32 6.83 -11.44
N GLU A 133 15.38 5.80 -12.29
CA GLU A 133 14.32 5.48 -13.28
C GLU A 133 13.31 4.46 -12.74
N VAL A 134 13.44 4.07 -11.46
CA VAL A 134 12.49 3.14 -10.84
C VAL A 134 11.11 3.79 -10.79
N ASP A 135 10.18 3.12 -11.46
CA ASP A 135 8.75 3.48 -11.49
C ASP A 135 7.95 2.20 -11.77
N MET A 136 7.68 1.42 -10.74
CA MET A 136 6.93 0.18 -10.85
C MET A 136 5.65 0.23 -10.01
N LEU A 137 4.68 -0.59 -10.39
CA LEU A 137 3.47 -0.85 -9.63
C LEU A 137 3.43 -2.33 -9.26
N VAL A 138 3.45 -2.65 -7.99
CA VAL A 138 3.22 -4.02 -7.53
C VAL A 138 1.75 -4.19 -7.19
N ILE A 139 1.13 -5.21 -7.80
CA ILE A 139 -0.25 -5.62 -7.53
C ILE A 139 -0.16 -6.93 -6.75
N ARG A 140 -0.49 -6.83 -5.47
CA ARG A 140 -0.47 -7.91 -4.49
C ARG A 140 -1.88 -8.46 -4.31
N GLU A 141 -2.04 -9.77 -4.34
CA GLU A 141 -3.25 -10.42 -3.83
C GLU A 141 -3.44 -10.06 -2.36
N ASN A 142 -4.69 -9.81 -1.94
CA ASN A 142 -4.92 -9.20 -0.63
C ASN A 142 -6.02 -9.89 0.20
N SER A 143 -6.70 -10.90 -0.34
CA SER A 143 -7.86 -11.54 0.27
C SER A 143 -7.68 -13.03 0.60
N GLU A 144 -6.74 -13.70 -0.06
CA GLU A 144 -6.46 -15.14 0.12
C GLU A 144 -4.95 -15.43 0.08
N GLY A 145 -4.57 -16.61 -0.31
CA GLY A 145 -3.18 -17.05 -0.40
C GLY A 145 -2.64 -17.53 0.93
N GLU A 146 -1.43 -17.11 1.23
CA GLU A 146 -0.66 -17.49 2.41
C GLU A 146 -1.28 -16.91 3.71
N TYR A 147 -2.06 -15.83 3.58
CA TYR A 147 -2.78 -15.19 4.69
C TYR A 147 -4.18 -15.77 4.92
N SER A 148 -4.43 -17.01 4.48
CA SER A 148 -5.72 -17.69 4.68
C SER A 148 -6.10 -17.85 6.17
N GLY A 149 -5.12 -17.79 7.06
CA GLY A 149 -5.32 -17.96 8.51
C GLY A 149 -5.68 -19.40 8.92
N GLN A 150 -5.49 -20.38 8.03
CA GLN A 150 -5.77 -21.79 8.28
C GLN A 150 -4.52 -22.55 8.66
N GLY A 151 -4.63 -23.38 9.67
CA GLY A 151 -3.50 -24.18 10.16
C GLY A 151 -3.66 -24.52 11.64
N GLY A 152 -2.58 -24.98 12.25
CA GLY A 152 -2.60 -25.31 13.66
C GLY A 152 -1.29 -25.89 14.16
N ARG A 153 -1.23 -26.07 15.48
CA ARG A 153 -0.11 -26.71 16.16
C ARG A 153 -0.61 -27.95 16.93
N LEU A 154 0.04 -29.08 16.73
CA LEU A 154 -0.19 -30.31 17.45
C LEU A 154 0.95 -30.49 18.46
N ALA A 155 0.61 -30.91 19.68
CA ALA A 155 1.54 -31.15 20.79
C ALA A 155 2.51 -29.97 21.07
N PRO A 156 2.03 -28.74 21.25
CA PRO A 156 2.87 -27.53 21.39
C PRO A 156 3.77 -27.66 22.64
N GLY A 157 5.02 -27.19 22.50
CA GLY A 157 6.02 -27.22 23.58
C GLY A 157 6.67 -28.58 23.84
N THR A 158 6.41 -29.60 23.01
CA THR A 158 7.05 -30.93 23.11
C THR A 158 7.96 -31.19 21.91
N ALA A 159 8.83 -32.23 22.03
CA ALA A 159 9.69 -32.66 20.92
C ALA A 159 8.89 -33.24 19.73
N GLN A 160 7.61 -33.54 19.90
CA GLN A 160 6.70 -34.05 18.87
C GLN A 160 5.81 -32.94 18.29
N GLU A 161 6.11 -31.71 18.59
CA GLU A 161 5.32 -30.59 18.07
C GLU A 161 5.34 -30.54 16.55
N VAL A 162 4.16 -30.41 15.96
CA VAL A 162 3.96 -30.23 14.53
C VAL A 162 3.16 -28.93 14.30
N ALA A 163 3.66 -28.04 13.46
CA ALA A 163 2.93 -26.89 12.98
C ALA A 163 2.53 -27.08 11.51
N THR A 164 1.30 -26.73 11.19
CA THR A 164 0.78 -26.71 9.81
C THR A 164 0.29 -25.34 9.46
N GLN A 165 0.55 -24.90 8.23
CA GLN A 165 0.03 -23.68 7.63
C GLN A 165 -0.58 -24.04 6.28
N VAL A 166 -1.82 -23.65 6.04
CA VAL A 166 -2.53 -23.90 4.79
C VAL A 166 -2.59 -22.62 3.98
N GLU A 167 -2.23 -22.72 2.72
CA GLU A 167 -2.35 -21.66 1.73
C GLU A 167 -3.55 -21.99 0.82
N VAL A 168 -4.36 -20.98 0.48
CA VAL A 168 -5.55 -21.17 -0.32
C VAL A 168 -5.52 -20.22 -1.52
N PHE A 169 -5.55 -20.79 -2.71
CA PHE A 169 -5.54 -20.04 -3.98
C PHE A 169 -6.70 -20.51 -4.84
N THR A 170 -7.57 -19.59 -5.22
CA THR A 170 -8.73 -19.90 -6.06
C THR A 170 -8.54 -19.37 -7.48
N ALA A 171 -9.10 -20.08 -8.46
CA ALA A 171 -9.07 -19.63 -9.85
C ALA A 171 -9.73 -18.25 -10.03
N ARG A 172 -10.78 -17.96 -9.26
CA ARG A 172 -11.48 -16.66 -9.28
C ARG A 172 -10.57 -15.53 -8.85
N ALA A 173 -9.89 -15.66 -7.70
CA ALA A 173 -9.03 -14.61 -7.19
C ALA A 173 -7.78 -14.44 -8.07
N THR A 174 -7.18 -15.55 -8.51
CA THR A 174 -6.05 -15.54 -9.45
C THR A 174 -6.39 -14.81 -10.74
N GLU A 175 -7.56 -15.10 -11.34
CA GLU A 175 -7.97 -14.47 -12.60
C GLU A 175 -8.21 -12.97 -12.44
N ARG A 176 -8.97 -12.54 -11.42
CA ARG A 176 -9.27 -11.12 -11.23
C ARG A 176 -8.00 -10.30 -10.97
N LEU A 177 -7.08 -10.83 -10.17
CA LEU A 177 -5.80 -10.18 -9.86
C LEU A 177 -4.93 -10.01 -11.12
N ILE A 178 -4.72 -11.08 -11.86
CA ILE A 178 -3.87 -11.05 -13.06
C ILE A 178 -4.50 -10.15 -14.12
N ARG A 179 -5.80 -10.23 -14.36
CA ARG A 179 -6.52 -9.37 -15.31
C ARG A 179 -6.38 -7.90 -14.94
N HIS A 180 -6.50 -7.59 -13.67
CA HIS A 180 -6.29 -6.22 -13.17
C HIS A 180 -4.86 -5.73 -13.46
N ALA A 181 -3.85 -6.57 -13.27
CA ALA A 181 -2.46 -6.21 -13.58
C ALA A 181 -2.28 -5.83 -15.07
N PHE A 182 -2.87 -6.57 -15.99
CA PHE A 182 -2.83 -6.24 -17.41
C PHE A 182 -3.57 -4.93 -17.73
N GLN A 183 -4.73 -4.69 -17.11
CA GLN A 183 -5.47 -3.44 -17.27
C GLN A 183 -4.65 -2.25 -16.75
N ARG A 184 -4.04 -2.39 -15.58
CA ARG A 184 -3.17 -1.35 -15.01
C ARG A 184 -1.94 -1.07 -15.87
N ALA A 185 -1.33 -2.11 -16.45
CA ALA A 185 -0.20 -1.93 -17.37
C ALA A 185 -0.59 -1.09 -18.60
N ARG A 186 -1.74 -1.36 -19.23
CA ARG A 186 -2.26 -0.54 -20.32
C ARG A 186 -2.53 0.90 -19.89
N GLN A 187 -3.19 1.09 -18.74
CA GLN A 187 -3.47 2.42 -18.21
C GLN A 187 -2.19 3.21 -17.96
N ARG A 188 -1.20 2.59 -17.30
CA ARG A 188 0.10 3.23 -17.05
C ARG A 188 0.82 3.59 -18.35
N ALA A 189 0.76 2.75 -19.37
CA ALA A 189 1.37 3.04 -20.67
C ALA A 189 0.76 4.27 -21.36
N THR A 190 -0.57 4.48 -21.23
CA THR A 190 -1.24 5.66 -21.80
C THR A 190 -0.97 6.95 -21.04
N GLN A 191 -0.60 6.87 -19.76
CA GLN A 191 -0.35 8.03 -18.90
C GLN A 191 1.12 8.49 -18.90
N ARG A 192 2.02 7.71 -19.49
CA ARG A 192 3.46 8.05 -19.55
C ARG A 192 3.74 9.08 -20.63
N GLU A 193 4.53 10.09 -20.27
CA GLU A 193 5.04 11.08 -21.24
C GLU A 193 6.09 10.47 -22.18
N MET A 194 6.90 9.53 -21.67
CA MET A 194 7.96 8.86 -22.41
C MET A 194 7.78 7.35 -22.39
N PRO A 195 7.88 6.66 -23.55
CA PRO A 195 7.83 5.22 -23.59
C PRO A 195 9.04 4.61 -22.88
N ARG A 196 8.82 3.50 -22.15
CA ARG A 196 9.91 2.67 -21.64
C ARG A 196 10.53 1.86 -22.77
N GLN A 197 11.82 1.58 -22.66
CA GLN A 197 12.51 0.66 -23.57
C GLN A 197 12.29 -0.77 -23.07
N PHE A 198 11.18 -1.38 -23.50
CA PHE A 198 10.93 -2.80 -23.30
C PHE A 198 11.36 -3.62 -24.53
N LYS A 199 11.47 -4.92 -24.34
CA LYS A 199 11.59 -5.88 -25.43
C LYS A 199 10.38 -5.73 -26.36
N ASP A 200 10.61 -5.82 -27.65
CA ASP A 200 9.56 -5.74 -28.69
C ASP A 200 8.81 -4.40 -28.83
N ASP A 201 9.41 -3.29 -28.36
CA ASP A 201 8.88 -1.92 -28.45
C ASP A 201 7.49 -1.70 -27.84
N LYS A 202 7.04 -2.58 -26.95
CA LYS A 202 5.80 -2.42 -26.22
C LYS A 202 5.98 -1.45 -25.04
N HIS A 203 4.96 -0.63 -24.82
CA HIS A 203 4.98 0.39 -23.77
C HIS A 203 4.53 -0.12 -22.41
N ALA A 204 3.86 -1.27 -22.38
CA ALA A 204 3.31 -1.90 -21.19
C ALA A 204 3.98 -3.25 -20.94
N GLN A 205 4.20 -3.57 -19.65
CA GLN A 205 4.79 -4.85 -19.25
C GLN A 205 4.14 -5.36 -17.98
N VAL A 206 3.88 -6.67 -17.92
CA VAL A 206 3.49 -7.36 -16.67
C VAL A 206 4.47 -8.48 -16.38
N CYS A 207 4.99 -8.49 -15.14
CA CYS A 207 5.85 -9.54 -14.62
C CYS A 207 5.08 -10.35 -13.56
N LEU A 208 4.82 -11.62 -13.85
CA LEU A 208 4.27 -12.56 -12.87
C LEU A 208 5.38 -13.04 -11.94
N ILE A 209 5.11 -13.04 -10.63
CA ILE A 209 6.00 -13.60 -9.61
C ILE A 209 5.38 -14.84 -8.99
N THR A 210 6.13 -15.95 -8.97
CA THR A 210 5.72 -17.19 -8.31
C THR A 210 6.90 -17.87 -7.61
N LYS A 211 6.61 -18.95 -6.88
CA LYS A 211 7.61 -19.93 -6.43
C LYS A 211 7.22 -21.34 -6.91
N ARG A 212 6.76 -21.46 -8.17
CA ARG A 212 6.21 -22.69 -8.75
C ARG A 212 7.11 -23.92 -8.64
N ASN A 213 8.43 -23.73 -8.60
CA ASN A 213 9.38 -24.82 -8.45
C ASN A 213 9.38 -25.46 -7.04
N ALA A 214 8.84 -24.77 -6.02
CA ALA A 214 8.68 -25.27 -4.66
C ALA A 214 7.20 -25.43 -4.26
N GLN A 215 6.32 -24.65 -4.87
CA GLN A 215 4.88 -24.60 -4.63
C GLN A 215 4.13 -24.80 -5.94
N PRO A 216 4.18 -26.00 -6.56
CA PRO A 216 3.73 -26.23 -7.93
C PRO A 216 2.23 -26.01 -8.14
N PHE A 217 1.39 -26.39 -7.18
CA PHE A 217 -0.06 -26.41 -7.39
C PHE A 217 -0.62 -25.00 -7.65
N TRP A 218 -0.35 -24.03 -6.79
CA TRP A 218 -0.79 -22.67 -7.05
C TRP A 218 0.09 -21.96 -8.08
N GLY A 219 1.37 -22.31 -8.15
CA GLY A 219 2.27 -21.76 -9.15
C GLY A 219 1.85 -22.09 -10.58
N ASP A 220 1.35 -23.29 -10.82
CA ASP A 220 0.78 -23.70 -12.12
C ASP A 220 -0.55 -22.97 -12.36
N LEU A 221 -1.45 -22.87 -11.36
CA LEU A 221 -2.70 -22.11 -11.48
C LEU A 221 -2.44 -20.66 -11.91
N TYR A 222 -1.47 -19.98 -11.26
CA TYR A 222 -1.10 -18.62 -11.62
C TYR A 222 -0.49 -18.53 -13.01
N THR A 223 0.42 -19.45 -13.35
CA THR A 223 1.12 -19.45 -14.63
C THR A 223 0.16 -19.69 -15.80
N ASP A 224 -0.72 -20.70 -15.69
CA ASP A 224 -1.69 -21.02 -16.73
C ASP A 224 -2.69 -19.88 -16.92
N THR A 225 -3.18 -19.32 -15.82
CA THR A 225 -4.09 -18.16 -15.85
C THR A 225 -3.41 -16.95 -16.48
N PHE A 226 -2.14 -16.70 -16.14
CA PHE A 226 -1.37 -15.59 -16.68
C PHE A 226 -1.22 -15.68 -18.21
N HIS A 227 -0.83 -16.84 -18.73
CA HIS A 227 -0.70 -17.03 -20.17
C HIS A 227 -2.04 -16.96 -20.92
N ARG A 228 -3.11 -17.49 -20.30
CA ARG A 228 -4.46 -17.39 -20.87
C ARG A 228 -4.92 -15.93 -20.98
N ILE A 229 -4.73 -15.14 -19.93
CA ILE A 229 -5.10 -13.71 -19.94
C ILE A 229 -4.19 -12.92 -20.87
N ALA A 230 -2.88 -13.18 -20.89
CA ALA A 230 -1.93 -12.52 -21.79
C ALA A 230 -2.34 -12.59 -23.26
N ALA A 231 -2.98 -13.67 -23.69
CA ALA A 231 -3.49 -13.80 -25.05
C ALA A 231 -4.59 -12.77 -25.40
N GLU A 232 -5.29 -12.22 -24.39
CA GLU A 232 -6.28 -11.16 -24.54
C GLU A 232 -5.64 -9.75 -24.59
N PHE A 233 -4.33 -9.65 -24.27
CA PHE A 233 -3.58 -8.40 -24.18
C PHE A 233 -2.29 -8.46 -25.04
N PRO A 234 -2.40 -8.60 -26.38
CA PRO A 234 -1.23 -8.79 -27.25
C PRO A 234 -0.29 -7.57 -27.32
N ASP A 235 -0.73 -6.42 -26.83
CA ASP A 235 0.01 -5.16 -26.73
C ASP A 235 0.83 -5.04 -25.44
N VAL A 236 0.75 -6.01 -24.53
CA VAL A 236 1.48 -6.03 -23.26
C VAL A 236 2.60 -7.06 -23.30
N ASP A 237 3.81 -6.66 -22.94
CA ASP A 237 4.92 -7.59 -22.75
C ASP A 237 4.76 -8.39 -21.47
N ILE A 238 5.15 -9.66 -21.50
CA ILE A 238 5.01 -10.56 -20.37
C ILE A 238 6.36 -11.13 -19.94
N HIS A 239 6.56 -11.17 -18.62
CA HIS A 239 7.68 -11.84 -17.97
C HIS A 239 7.19 -12.70 -16.83
N HIS A 240 7.98 -13.72 -16.49
CA HIS A 240 7.72 -14.57 -15.33
C HIS A 240 9.03 -14.81 -14.58
N GLU A 241 9.05 -14.49 -13.31
CA GLU A 241 10.20 -14.65 -12.43
C GLU A 241 9.84 -15.51 -11.22
N LEU A 242 10.79 -16.31 -10.77
CA LEU A 242 10.71 -16.87 -9.42
C LEU A 242 11.01 -15.76 -8.41
N VAL A 243 10.36 -15.79 -7.24
CA VAL A 243 10.46 -14.72 -6.24
C VAL A 243 11.90 -14.43 -5.81
N ASP A 244 12.74 -15.44 -5.68
CA ASP A 244 14.17 -15.29 -5.39
C ASP A 244 14.93 -14.60 -6.53
N ALA A 245 14.64 -14.94 -7.78
CA ALA A 245 15.20 -14.25 -8.93
C ALA A 245 14.67 -12.80 -9.04
N ALA A 246 13.41 -12.55 -8.70
CA ALA A 246 12.84 -11.21 -8.64
C ALA A 246 13.54 -10.35 -7.58
N CYS A 247 13.79 -10.87 -6.37
CA CYS A 247 14.56 -10.16 -5.34
C CYS A 247 15.95 -9.74 -5.86
N MET A 248 16.67 -10.65 -6.54
CA MET A 248 17.96 -10.30 -7.13
C MET A 248 17.83 -9.20 -8.19
N LYS A 249 16.84 -9.29 -9.08
CA LYS A 249 16.61 -8.32 -10.15
C LYS A 249 16.11 -6.97 -9.65
N PHE A 250 15.34 -6.92 -8.56
CA PHE A 250 14.96 -5.67 -7.90
C PHE A 250 16.21 -4.91 -7.44
N VAL A 251 17.24 -5.59 -6.96
CA VAL A 251 18.50 -4.95 -6.60
C VAL A 251 19.38 -4.66 -7.82
N GLN A 252 19.44 -5.56 -8.80
CA GLN A 252 20.35 -5.43 -9.95
C GLN A 252 19.84 -4.46 -11.03
N CYS A 253 18.54 -4.46 -11.31
CA CYS A 253 17.95 -3.71 -12.42
C CYS A 253 16.47 -3.36 -12.17
N PRO A 254 16.13 -2.65 -11.04
CA PRO A 254 14.75 -2.37 -10.66
C PRO A 254 13.98 -1.54 -11.70
N TRP A 255 14.68 -0.70 -12.45
CA TRP A 255 14.09 0.12 -13.53
C TRP A 255 13.47 -0.69 -14.68
N ARG A 256 13.72 -2.01 -14.75
CA ARG A 256 13.16 -2.89 -15.79
C ARG A 256 11.74 -3.37 -15.50
N PHE A 257 11.25 -3.18 -14.28
CA PHE A 257 9.91 -3.59 -13.90
C PHE A 257 8.91 -2.45 -14.13
N ASP A 258 7.75 -2.81 -14.68
CA ASP A 258 6.62 -1.89 -14.83
C ASP A 258 5.47 -2.30 -13.90
N VAL A 259 4.68 -3.29 -14.25
CA VAL A 259 3.68 -3.87 -13.37
C VAL A 259 4.14 -5.26 -12.94
N VAL A 260 4.14 -5.47 -11.65
CA VAL A 260 4.47 -6.77 -11.02
C VAL A 260 3.20 -7.32 -10.40
N VAL A 261 2.88 -8.58 -10.65
CA VAL A 261 1.74 -9.26 -10.01
C VAL A 261 2.25 -10.44 -9.20
N ALA A 262 1.84 -10.53 -7.95
CA ALA A 262 2.33 -11.52 -6.99
C ALA A 262 1.23 -12.01 -6.04
N SER A 263 1.47 -13.18 -5.42
CA SER A 263 0.67 -13.67 -4.31
C SER A 263 0.72 -12.71 -3.10
N ASN A 264 -0.08 -12.99 -2.11
CA ASN A 264 -0.18 -12.14 -0.92
C ASN A 264 1.17 -11.99 -0.21
N LEU A 265 1.83 -13.08 0.14
CA LEU A 265 3.12 -13.05 0.85
C LEU A 265 4.27 -12.56 -0.04
N HIS A 266 4.35 -13.03 -1.27
CA HIS A 266 5.42 -12.59 -2.17
C HIS A 266 5.29 -11.11 -2.52
N GLY A 267 4.07 -10.62 -2.70
CA GLY A 267 3.79 -9.22 -2.93
C GLY A 267 4.19 -8.35 -1.73
N ASP A 268 3.97 -8.82 -0.50
CA ASP A 268 4.36 -8.13 0.72
C ASP A 268 5.88 -7.94 0.79
N ILE A 269 6.61 -9.05 0.74
CA ILE A 269 8.07 -9.03 0.82
C ILE A 269 8.72 -8.17 -0.28
N LEU A 270 8.23 -8.31 -1.51
CA LEU A 270 8.77 -7.56 -2.65
C LEU A 270 8.48 -6.05 -2.56
N THR A 271 7.36 -5.67 -1.97
CA THR A 271 7.03 -4.24 -1.84
C THR A 271 7.82 -3.55 -0.75
N ASP A 272 8.23 -4.24 0.32
CA ASP A 272 9.15 -3.69 1.30
C ASP A 272 10.53 -3.44 0.67
N LEU A 273 11.01 -4.38 -0.14
CA LEU A 273 12.24 -4.19 -0.91
C LEU A 273 12.10 -3.02 -1.91
N ALA A 274 10.97 -2.94 -2.64
CA ALA A 274 10.69 -1.86 -3.57
C ALA A 274 10.62 -0.49 -2.88
N ALA A 275 10.04 -0.43 -1.68
CA ALA A 275 9.99 0.78 -0.86
C ALA A 275 11.40 1.31 -0.57
N VAL A 276 12.33 0.44 -0.14
CA VAL A 276 13.73 0.82 0.08
C VAL A 276 14.36 1.37 -1.19
N LEU A 277 14.13 0.73 -2.35
CA LEU A 277 14.68 1.18 -3.64
C LEU A 277 14.19 2.57 -4.05
N CYS A 278 13.06 3.01 -3.52
CA CYS A 278 12.46 4.33 -3.80
C CYS A 278 12.70 5.37 -2.70
N GLY A 279 13.50 5.05 -1.69
CA GLY A 279 13.90 6.00 -0.65
C GLY A 279 13.52 5.61 0.76
N GLY A 280 12.76 4.53 0.94
CA GLY A 280 12.39 3.98 2.24
C GLY A 280 10.87 3.86 2.45
N PRO A 281 10.47 3.19 3.55
CA PRO A 281 9.05 2.93 3.83
C PRO A 281 8.24 4.21 4.11
N GLY A 282 8.87 5.29 4.57
CA GLY A 282 8.24 6.61 4.74
C GLY A 282 7.86 7.31 3.43
N LEU A 283 8.16 6.72 2.26
CA LEU A 283 7.82 7.21 0.93
C LEU A 283 6.99 6.19 0.11
N ALA A 284 6.46 5.17 0.76
CA ALA A 284 5.76 4.08 0.10
C ALA A 284 4.27 4.05 0.45
N PRO A 285 3.39 4.52 -0.45
CA PRO A 285 1.94 4.45 -0.27
C PRO A 285 1.37 3.11 -0.69
N SER A 286 0.12 2.84 -0.29
CA SER A 286 -0.62 1.65 -0.66
C SER A 286 -2.12 1.93 -0.80
N ALA A 287 -2.78 1.23 -1.70
CA ALA A 287 -4.23 1.22 -1.87
C ALA A 287 -4.76 -0.22 -1.87
N ASN A 288 -5.76 -0.49 -1.05
CA ASN A 288 -6.48 -1.76 -1.01
C ASN A 288 -7.84 -1.55 -1.65
N LEU A 289 -8.09 -2.19 -2.78
CA LEU A 289 -9.20 -1.88 -3.68
C LEU A 289 -10.06 -3.11 -3.97
N ASN A 290 -11.33 -2.87 -4.29
CA ASN A 290 -12.16 -3.79 -5.05
C ASN A 290 -12.50 -3.18 -6.42
N PRO A 291 -11.66 -3.37 -7.45
CA PRO A 291 -11.91 -2.83 -8.79
C PRO A 291 -13.21 -3.30 -9.44
N ASN A 292 -13.79 -4.40 -8.98
CA ASN A 292 -15.05 -4.93 -9.52
C ASN A 292 -16.29 -4.26 -8.88
N GLU A 293 -16.14 -3.71 -7.69
CA GLU A 293 -17.20 -3.05 -6.94
C GLU A 293 -16.72 -1.68 -6.41
N PRO A 294 -16.49 -0.71 -7.30
CA PRO A 294 -15.90 0.58 -6.94
C PRO A 294 -16.78 1.45 -6.01
N ALA A 295 -18.01 1.03 -5.77
CA ALA A 295 -18.90 1.65 -4.78
C ALA A 295 -18.59 1.23 -3.34
N LEU A 296 -17.80 0.17 -3.13
CA LEU A 296 -17.31 -0.18 -1.80
C LEU A 296 -16.16 0.74 -1.40
N PRO A 297 -16.08 1.11 -0.11
CA PRO A 297 -14.99 1.96 0.37
C PRO A 297 -13.65 1.27 0.20
N ALA A 298 -12.73 1.94 -0.48
CA ALA A 298 -11.34 1.51 -0.58
C ALA A 298 -10.55 1.95 0.66
N LEU A 299 -9.48 1.21 1.00
CA LEU A 299 -8.60 1.51 2.12
C LEU A 299 -7.22 1.93 1.61
N PHE A 300 -6.79 3.12 2.00
CA PHE A 300 -5.48 3.69 1.68
C PHE A 300 -4.63 3.74 2.94
N GLU A 301 -3.38 3.33 2.84
CA GLU A 301 -2.47 3.26 3.99
C GLU A 301 -1.01 3.34 3.51
N PRO A 302 -0.07 3.85 4.31
CA PRO A 302 1.35 3.67 4.01
C PRO A 302 1.75 2.20 4.13
N VAL A 303 2.86 1.81 3.48
CA VAL A 303 3.39 0.44 3.56
C VAL A 303 4.02 0.16 4.93
N HIS A 304 4.55 1.20 5.60
CA HIS A 304 5.15 1.05 6.93
C HIS A 304 4.14 0.64 8.00
N GLY A 305 4.61 -0.08 9.01
CA GLY A 305 3.83 -0.42 10.21
C GLY A 305 3.85 0.69 11.28
N SER A 306 3.56 0.29 12.52
CA SER A 306 3.44 1.20 13.67
C SER A 306 4.76 1.82 14.15
N ALA A 307 5.92 1.27 13.80
CA ALA A 307 7.26 1.74 14.17
C ALA A 307 7.34 2.27 15.62
N PRO A 308 7.09 1.39 16.61
CA PRO A 308 6.95 1.81 18.02
C PRO A 308 8.23 2.40 18.61
N ASP A 309 9.38 2.08 18.03
CA ASP A 309 10.70 2.58 18.41
C ASP A 309 10.89 4.07 18.17
N ILE A 310 10.19 4.66 17.21
CA ILE A 310 10.26 6.10 16.90
C ILE A 310 8.95 6.86 17.19
N ALA A 311 7.91 6.16 17.65
CA ALA A 311 6.60 6.77 17.92
C ALA A 311 6.68 7.93 18.94
N GLY A 312 6.05 9.05 18.60
CA GLY A 312 6.03 10.26 19.43
C GLY A 312 7.32 11.07 19.43
N GLN A 313 8.36 10.64 18.69
CA GLN A 313 9.67 11.33 18.67
C GLN A 313 9.79 12.36 17.54
N ASN A 314 8.74 12.58 16.75
CA ASN A 314 8.77 13.50 15.61
C ASN A 314 9.80 13.08 14.52
N LEU A 315 10.03 11.78 14.38
CA LEU A 315 10.97 11.19 13.42
C LEU A 315 10.28 10.49 12.25
N ALA A 316 8.99 10.18 12.37
CA ALA A 316 8.23 9.51 11.32
C ALA A 316 8.07 10.43 10.09
N ASP A 317 8.36 9.91 8.91
CA ASP A 317 8.13 10.63 7.66
C ASP A 317 6.64 10.55 7.28
N PRO A 318 5.89 11.67 7.27
CA PRO A 318 4.46 11.65 7.00
C PRO A 318 4.14 11.52 5.50
N ARG A 319 5.15 11.57 4.62
CA ARG A 319 4.94 11.64 3.16
C ARG A 319 4.32 10.37 2.59
N ALA A 320 4.59 9.19 3.16
CA ALA A 320 3.91 7.96 2.73
C ALA A 320 2.39 8.02 2.98
N THR A 321 1.97 8.53 4.13
CA THR A 321 0.55 8.74 4.46
C THR A 321 -0.07 9.82 3.55
N LEU A 322 0.66 10.89 3.26
CA LEU A 322 0.22 11.94 2.34
C LEU A 322 0.11 11.43 0.89
N MET A 323 1.04 10.58 0.44
CA MET A 323 0.94 9.91 -0.86
C MET A 323 -0.27 8.95 -0.89
N SER A 324 -0.56 8.25 0.21
CA SER A 324 -1.75 7.41 0.34
C SER A 324 -3.03 8.25 0.31
N LEU A 325 -3.03 9.43 0.93
CA LEU A 325 -4.12 10.42 0.82
C LEU A 325 -4.27 10.91 -0.63
N ALA A 326 -3.17 11.17 -1.34
CA ALA A 326 -3.24 11.55 -2.74
C ALA A 326 -3.87 10.43 -3.61
N MET A 327 -3.48 9.16 -3.38
CA MET A 327 -4.10 8.01 -4.04
C MET A 327 -5.60 7.88 -3.70
N LEU A 328 -6.01 8.20 -2.47
CA LEU A 328 -7.41 8.24 -2.06
C LEU A 328 -8.17 9.31 -2.86
N LEU A 329 -7.62 10.51 -2.96
CA LEU A 329 -8.22 11.59 -3.74
C LEU A 329 -8.27 11.24 -5.23
N ASP A 330 -7.23 10.64 -5.80
CA ASP A 330 -7.22 10.14 -7.18
C ASP A 330 -8.34 9.10 -7.42
N ASN A 331 -8.56 8.21 -6.46
CA ASN A 331 -9.64 7.22 -6.53
C ASN A 331 -11.02 7.87 -6.52
N LEU A 332 -11.22 8.94 -5.75
CA LEU A 332 -12.47 9.69 -5.66
C LEU A 332 -12.64 10.75 -6.78
N ALA A 333 -11.63 11.00 -7.59
CA ALA A 333 -11.62 12.06 -8.61
C ALA A 333 -12.74 11.94 -9.67
N HIS A 334 -13.24 10.72 -9.89
CA HIS A 334 -14.35 10.48 -10.81
C HIS A 334 -15.70 11.08 -10.34
N HIS A 335 -15.84 11.36 -9.04
CA HIS A 335 -17.04 12.01 -8.50
C HIS A 335 -17.06 13.52 -8.74
N HIS A 336 -15.88 14.17 -8.72
CA HIS A 336 -15.80 15.61 -8.92
C HIS A 336 -14.41 16.04 -9.42
N PRO A 337 -14.31 16.83 -10.53
CA PRO A 337 -13.02 17.22 -11.12
C PRO A 337 -12.05 17.94 -10.14
N ALA A 338 -12.59 18.72 -9.19
CA ALA A 338 -11.77 19.44 -8.22
C ALA A 338 -11.00 18.47 -7.28
N ILE A 339 -11.52 17.26 -7.04
CA ILE A 339 -10.82 16.25 -6.23
C ILE A 339 -9.55 15.81 -6.96
N GLY A 340 -9.62 15.54 -8.27
CA GLY A 340 -8.43 15.21 -9.08
C GLY A 340 -7.41 16.34 -9.13
N SER A 341 -7.89 17.62 -9.21
CA SER A 341 -6.99 18.79 -9.14
C SER A 341 -6.30 18.90 -7.78
N ALA A 342 -6.99 18.60 -6.69
CA ALA A 342 -6.43 18.58 -5.34
C ALA A 342 -5.42 17.45 -5.16
N ALA A 343 -5.71 16.26 -5.68
CA ALA A 343 -4.78 15.12 -5.69
C ALA A 343 -3.48 15.47 -6.41
N GLN A 344 -3.57 16.01 -7.63
CA GLN A 344 -2.38 16.43 -8.40
C GLN A 344 -1.57 17.49 -7.66
N HIS A 345 -2.22 18.49 -7.08
CA HIS A 345 -1.52 19.50 -6.29
C HIS A 345 -0.81 18.89 -5.07
N LEU A 346 -1.41 17.93 -4.39
CA LEU A 346 -0.77 17.23 -3.28
C LEU A 346 0.45 16.43 -3.76
N HIS A 347 0.36 15.73 -4.89
CA HIS A 347 1.52 15.06 -5.50
C HIS A 347 2.66 16.04 -5.78
N ASP A 348 2.35 17.19 -6.39
CA ASP A 348 3.35 18.21 -6.74
C ASP A 348 4.03 18.80 -5.48
N LEU A 349 3.26 19.04 -4.42
CA LEU A 349 3.78 19.54 -3.14
C LEU A 349 4.72 18.54 -2.47
N ILE A 350 4.37 17.26 -2.45
CA ILE A 350 5.23 16.21 -1.89
C ILE A 350 6.53 16.12 -2.68
N GLN A 351 6.47 16.19 -4.01
CA GLN A 351 7.67 16.19 -4.85
C GLN A 351 8.55 17.43 -4.60
N ALA A 352 7.93 18.62 -4.47
CA ALA A 352 8.65 19.85 -4.17
C ALA A 352 9.30 19.81 -2.78
N ASP A 353 8.65 19.19 -1.80
CA ASP A 353 9.21 19.02 -0.46
C ASP A 353 10.42 18.07 -0.47
N LEU A 354 10.32 16.94 -1.17
CA LEU A 354 11.43 16.02 -1.35
C LEU A 354 12.61 16.65 -2.12
N ALA A 355 12.35 17.47 -3.13
CA ALA A 355 13.40 18.10 -3.92
C ALA A 355 14.32 18.99 -3.08
N ARG A 356 13.85 19.54 -1.96
CA ARG A 356 14.68 20.31 -1.00
C ARG A 356 15.77 19.45 -0.37
N GLU A 357 15.50 18.16 -0.15
CA GLU A 357 16.49 17.23 0.37
C GLU A 357 17.59 16.93 -0.68
N ALA A 358 17.25 16.96 -1.98
CA ALA A 358 18.25 16.89 -3.05
C ALA A 358 19.20 18.09 -3.03
N ASP A 359 18.72 19.26 -2.60
CA ASP A 359 19.50 20.50 -2.46
C ASP A 359 20.30 20.55 -1.14
N GLY A 360 20.29 19.47 -0.35
CA GLY A 360 21.10 19.29 0.86
C GLY A 360 20.40 19.67 2.17
N GLU A 361 19.11 19.94 2.16
CA GLU A 361 18.34 20.09 3.40
C GLU A 361 18.07 18.70 4.02
N ALA A 362 18.23 18.56 5.33
CA ALA A 362 17.87 17.32 6.03
C ALA A 362 16.38 17.24 6.26
N PHE A 363 15.85 16.03 6.40
CA PHE A 363 14.49 15.81 6.91
C PHE A 363 14.32 16.52 8.25
N SER A 364 13.29 17.33 8.36
CA SER A 364 13.11 18.26 9.48
C SER A 364 12.24 17.72 10.63
N GLY A 365 11.61 16.57 10.43
CA GLY A 365 10.67 15.95 11.35
C GLY A 365 9.24 15.92 10.83
N THR A 366 8.40 15.11 11.49
CA THR A 366 7.00 14.87 11.09
C THR A 366 6.17 16.16 11.08
N ARG A 367 6.22 16.92 12.18
CA ARG A 367 5.44 18.15 12.36
C ARG A 367 5.90 19.27 11.44
N GLU A 368 7.20 19.48 11.34
CA GLU A 368 7.81 20.53 10.52
C GLU A 368 7.49 20.31 9.04
N THR A 369 7.54 19.07 8.59
CA THR A 369 7.12 18.70 7.23
C THR A 369 5.64 19.01 7.01
N GLY A 370 4.77 18.61 7.94
CA GLY A 370 3.35 18.93 7.90
C GLY A 370 3.08 20.44 7.87
N GLN A 371 3.72 21.20 8.76
CA GLN A 371 3.56 22.66 8.82
C GLN A 371 3.98 23.34 7.52
N ARG A 372 5.09 22.93 6.94
CA ARG A 372 5.60 23.46 5.68
C ARG A 372 4.64 23.22 4.52
N LEU A 373 4.13 21.98 4.38
CA LEU A 373 3.14 21.66 3.36
C LEU A 373 1.83 22.43 3.54
N CYS A 374 1.36 22.55 4.78
CA CYS A 374 0.19 23.39 5.10
C CYS A 374 0.41 24.86 4.73
N GLN A 375 1.60 25.42 5.00
CA GLN A 375 1.94 26.79 4.60
C GLN A 375 1.92 26.98 3.09
N TRP A 376 2.44 26.02 2.33
CA TRP A 376 2.41 26.08 0.86
C TRP A 376 0.98 25.94 0.31
N LEU A 377 0.16 25.11 0.95
CA LEU A 377 -1.25 25.01 0.59
C LEU A 377 -2.05 26.27 0.90
N ALA A 378 -1.69 27.04 1.94
CA ALA A 378 -2.37 28.27 2.32
C ALA A 378 -1.96 29.48 1.46
N ALA A 379 -0.80 29.43 0.83
CA ALA A 379 -0.29 30.48 -0.07
C ALA A 379 -0.94 30.41 -1.46
#